data_5f3e3607c8ca2f6bb0ebf6632b23cf85
#
_entry.id   5f3e3607c8ca2f6bb0ebf6632b23cf85
#
_cell.length_a   1.000
_cell.length_b   1.000
_cell.length_c   1.000
_cell.angle_alpha   90.00
_cell.angle_beta   90.00
_cell.angle_gamma   90.00
#
_symmetry.space_group_name_H-M   'P 1'
#
loop_
_entity.id
_entity.type
_entity.pdbx_description
1 polymer ?
#
loop_
_entity_poly.entity_id
_entity_poly.type
_entity_poly.pdbx_seq_one_letter_code
_entity_poly.pdbx_strand_id
1 'polypeptide(L)'
;MSLFNPWVILGIVMAVLSSFGGGYFKGEHDEYTRQQVEIAALNAKARETEQAMAQVAQTYGQTLRKANNAAKVKEDKLRADIASGERRLFIPVKAPECAVSATSDTATASGDHSGTASAELDRQTADDLVRIAAEGDTAIRKLNACIQTYETMRTMK
;
A
#
# COMPACT_ATOMS: atom_id res chain seq x y z
N MET A 1 3.01 79.25 -35.99
CA MET A 1 3.75 78.02 -35.61
C MET A 1 3.20 76.93 -36.47
N SER A 2 3.95 76.51 -37.53
CA SER A 2 3.48 75.56 -38.51
C SER A 2 3.68 74.11 -37.97
N LEU A 3 2.61 73.53 -37.45
CA LEU A 3 2.57 72.10 -36.98
C LEU A 3 2.70 71.08 -38.13
N PHE A 4 2.74 71.56 -39.36
CA PHE A 4 2.88 70.73 -40.57
C PHE A 4 4.32 70.69 -41.12
N ASN A 5 5.32 70.81 -40.24
CA ASN A 5 6.70 70.59 -40.69
C ASN A 5 6.91 69.08 -40.85
N PRO A 6 7.26 68.58 -42.03
CA PRO A 6 7.37 67.11 -42.30
C PRO A 6 8.40 66.42 -41.39
N TRP A 7 9.37 67.19 -40.91
CA TRP A 7 10.37 66.71 -39.94
C TRP A 7 9.78 66.44 -38.55
N VAL A 8 8.78 67.24 -38.10
CA VAL A 8 8.09 67.02 -36.84
C VAL A 8 7.21 65.81 -36.89
N ILE A 9 6.51 65.63 -38.01
CA ILE A 9 5.68 64.44 -38.22
C ILE A 9 6.55 63.16 -38.24
N LEU A 10 7.71 63.20 -38.91
CA LEU A 10 8.66 62.08 -38.96
C LEU A 10 9.17 61.73 -37.56
N GLY A 11 9.46 62.74 -36.73
CA GLY A 11 9.91 62.58 -35.35
C GLY A 11 8.84 61.90 -34.46
N ILE A 12 7.58 62.31 -34.62
CA ILE A 12 6.46 61.73 -33.88
C ILE A 12 6.23 60.24 -34.29
N VAL A 13 6.28 59.95 -35.58
CA VAL A 13 6.14 58.59 -36.08
C VAL A 13 7.26 57.68 -35.55
N MET A 14 8.51 58.15 -35.58
CA MET A 14 9.65 57.39 -35.01
C MET A 14 9.51 57.18 -33.51
N ALA A 15 9.01 58.18 -32.75
CA ALA A 15 8.79 58.03 -31.33
C ALA A 15 7.68 57.02 -31.00
N VAL A 16 6.60 56.99 -31.79
CA VAL A 16 5.52 56.03 -31.64
C VAL A 16 6.01 54.60 -32.01
N LEU A 17 6.75 54.45 -33.08
CA LEU A 17 7.29 53.15 -33.50
C LEU A 17 8.31 52.59 -32.49
N SER A 18 9.17 53.42 -31.93
CA SER A 18 10.13 52.98 -30.91
C SER A 18 9.46 52.66 -29.58
N SER A 19 8.41 53.38 -29.19
CA SER A 19 7.61 53.09 -28.00
C SER A 19 6.83 51.76 -28.15
N PHE A 20 6.28 51.52 -29.32
CA PHE A 20 5.52 50.28 -29.61
C PHE A 20 6.45 49.06 -29.68
N GLY A 21 7.60 49.19 -30.36
CA GLY A 21 8.62 48.15 -30.45
C GLY A 21 9.21 47.78 -29.09
N GLY A 22 9.53 48.74 -28.26
CA GLY A 22 10.06 48.54 -26.89
C GLY A 22 9.06 47.88 -25.95
N GLY A 23 7.76 48.23 -26.08
CA GLY A 23 6.70 47.65 -25.31
C GLY A 23 6.43 46.18 -25.69
N TYR A 24 6.47 45.88 -26.97
CA TYR A 24 6.24 44.53 -27.48
C TYR A 24 7.37 43.58 -27.05
N PHE A 25 8.61 43.95 -27.24
CA PHE A 25 9.77 43.16 -26.81
C PHE A 25 9.80 42.86 -25.30
N LYS A 26 9.44 43.87 -24.50
CA LYS A 26 9.42 43.71 -23.03
C LYS A 26 8.26 42.83 -22.58
N GLY A 27 7.09 42.97 -23.19
CA GLY A 27 5.92 42.16 -22.87
C GLY A 27 6.14 40.67 -23.15
N GLU A 28 6.75 40.35 -24.29
CA GLU A 28 7.05 38.96 -24.68
C GLU A 28 8.10 38.31 -23.73
N HIS A 29 9.10 39.06 -23.31
CA HIS A 29 10.13 38.56 -22.41
C HIS A 29 9.61 38.33 -20.98
N ASP A 30 8.73 39.19 -20.47
CA ASP A 30 8.11 39.05 -19.14
C ASP A 30 7.15 37.86 -19.10
N GLU A 31 6.39 37.62 -20.18
CA GLU A 31 5.49 36.48 -20.28
C GLU A 31 6.28 35.14 -20.29
N TYR A 32 7.38 35.10 -21.05
CA TYR A 32 8.24 33.91 -21.12
C TYR A 32 8.89 33.59 -19.76
N THR A 33 9.31 34.61 -19.04
CA THR A 33 9.93 34.46 -17.70
C THR A 33 8.90 33.98 -16.68
N ARG A 34 7.67 34.49 -16.72
CA ARG A 34 6.57 34.05 -15.84
C ARG A 34 6.21 32.58 -16.08
N GLN A 35 6.09 32.16 -17.33
CA GLN A 35 5.83 30.75 -17.68
C GLN A 35 6.97 29.84 -17.19
N GLN A 36 8.22 30.23 -17.34
CA GLN A 36 9.38 29.48 -16.84
C GLN A 36 9.35 29.30 -15.33
N VAL A 37 9.03 30.37 -14.58
CA VAL A 37 8.90 30.32 -13.12
C VAL A 37 7.75 29.42 -12.68
N GLU A 38 6.60 29.49 -13.39
CA GLU A 38 5.46 28.64 -13.09
C GLU A 38 5.76 27.16 -13.37
N ILE A 39 6.38 26.85 -14.51
CA ILE A 39 6.83 25.49 -14.85
C ILE A 39 7.84 24.99 -13.83
N ALA A 40 8.78 25.80 -13.40
CA ALA A 40 9.76 25.44 -12.37
C ALA A 40 9.10 25.17 -11.03
N ALA A 41 8.11 25.97 -10.62
CA ALA A 41 7.34 25.77 -9.40
C ALA A 41 6.49 24.48 -9.45
N LEU A 42 5.83 24.21 -10.57
CA LEU A 42 5.07 22.97 -10.77
C LEU A 42 5.98 21.74 -10.75
N ASN A 43 7.14 21.81 -11.41
CA ASN A 43 8.13 20.74 -11.38
C ASN A 43 8.70 20.50 -9.99
N ALA A 44 8.97 21.57 -9.22
CA ALA A 44 9.42 21.45 -7.83
C ALA A 44 8.36 20.73 -6.96
N LYS A 45 7.10 21.14 -7.08
CA LYS A 45 5.98 20.51 -6.37
C LYS A 45 5.77 19.06 -6.79
N ALA A 46 5.90 18.76 -8.08
CA ALA A 46 5.80 17.38 -8.58
C ALA A 46 6.90 16.49 -7.97
N ARG A 47 8.16 16.97 -7.96
CA ARG A 47 9.28 16.24 -7.36
C ARG A 47 9.11 16.02 -5.85
N GLU A 48 8.60 17.01 -5.12
CA GLU A 48 8.30 16.88 -3.70
C GLU A 48 7.25 15.78 -3.47
N THR A 49 6.17 15.78 -4.26
CA THR A 49 5.13 14.77 -4.20
C THR A 49 5.67 13.38 -4.53
N GLU A 50 6.48 13.25 -5.58
CA GLU A 50 7.13 11.98 -5.95
C GLU A 50 8.05 11.45 -4.84
N GLN A 51 8.84 12.32 -4.21
CA GLN A 51 9.69 11.94 -3.08
C GLN A 51 8.88 11.48 -1.88
N ALA A 52 7.80 12.20 -1.55
CA ALA A 52 6.89 11.80 -0.47
C ALA A 52 6.25 10.44 -0.75
N MET A 53 5.76 10.20 -1.98
CA MET A 53 5.21 8.91 -2.38
C MET A 53 6.25 7.78 -2.32
N ALA A 54 7.49 8.04 -2.74
CA ALA A 54 8.59 7.07 -2.66
C ALA A 54 8.93 6.71 -1.20
N GLN A 55 8.95 7.68 -0.29
CA GLN A 55 9.15 7.44 1.14
C GLN A 55 8.03 6.59 1.75
N VAL A 56 6.78 6.89 1.40
CA VAL A 56 5.61 6.10 1.83
C VAL A 56 5.76 4.66 1.37
N ALA A 57 6.04 4.44 0.08
CA ALA A 57 6.22 3.10 -0.48
C ALA A 57 7.36 2.33 0.22
N GLN A 58 8.49 2.98 0.50
CA GLN A 58 9.60 2.38 1.24
C GLN A 58 9.21 2.01 2.67
N THR A 59 8.53 2.88 3.38
CA THR A 59 8.10 2.66 4.78
C THR A 59 7.16 1.47 4.87
N TYR A 60 6.14 1.43 4.01
CA TYR A 60 5.21 0.28 3.97
C TYR A 60 5.90 -1.01 3.53
N GLY A 61 6.81 -0.94 2.56
CA GLY A 61 7.61 -2.08 2.14
C GLY A 61 8.48 -2.65 3.28
N GLN A 62 9.11 -1.80 4.08
CA GLN A 62 9.88 -2.22 5.25
C GLN A 62 8.99 -2.82 6.34
N THR A 63 7.85 -2.20 6.61
CA THR A 63 6.87 -2.69 7.60
C THR A 63 6.34 -4.06 7.20
N LEU A 64 5.99 -4.24 5.92
CA LEU A 64 5.54 -5.52 5.39
C LEU A 64 6.61 -6.61 5.51
N ARG A 65 7.87 -6.29 5.19
CA ARG A 65 8.99 -7.24 5.37
C ARG A 65 9.17 -7.65 6.82
N LYS A 66 9.13 -6.69 7.75
CA LYS A 66 9.22 -6.98 9.20
C LYS A 66 8.06 -7.86 9.66
N ALA A 67 6.83 -7.55 9.24
CA ALA A 67 5.64 -8.34 9.58
C ALA A 67 5.74 -9.77 9.02
N ASN A 68 6.18 -9.93 7.77
CA ASN A 68 6.34 -11.25 7.15
C ASN A 68 7.45 -12.07 7.82
N ASN A 69 8.59 -11.45 8.18
CA ASN A 69 9.66 -12.14 8.90
C ASN A 69 9.18 -12.60 10.29
N ALA A 70 8.48 -11.73 11.02
CA ALA A 70 7.92 -12.10 12.32
C ALA A 70 6.87 -13.22 12.23
N ALA A 71 6.02 -13.18 11.19
CA ALA A 71 5.05 -14.24 10.93
C ALA A 71 5.74 -15.57 10.59
N LYS A 72 6.77 -15.53 9.74
CA LYS A 72 7.54 -16.72 9.36
C LYS A 72 8.20 -17.40 10.58
N VAL A 73 8.81 -16.63 11.47
CA VAL A 73 9.40 -17.18 12.70
C VAL A 73 8.35 -17.89 13.56
N LYS A 74 7.13 -17.33 13.66
CA LYS A 74 6.02 -17.97 14.39
C LYS A 74 5.52 -19.24 13.70
N GLU A 75 5.42 -19.21 12.38
CA GLU A 75 5.05 -20.36 11.56
C GLU A 75 6.07 -21.48 11.71
N ASP A 76 7.36 -21.19 11.53
CA ASP A 76 8.45 -22.17 11.63
C ASP A 76 8.45 -22.83 13.04
N LYS A 77 8.22 -22.03 14.11
CA LYS A 77 8.10 -22.56 15.46
C LYS A 77 6.88 -23.45 15.60
N LEU A 78 5.70 -23.02 15.15
CA LEU A 78 4.47 -23.80 15.23
C LEU A 78 4.62 -25.14 14.50
N ARG A 79 5.22 -25.14 13.32
CA ARG A 79 5.49 -26.35 12.54
C ARG A 79 6.49 -27.29 13.24
N ALA A 80 7.53 -26.72 13.86
CA ALA A 80 8.45 -27.50 14.69
C ALA A 80 7.77 -28.13 15.90
N ASP A 81 6.90 -27.41 16.61
CA ASP A 81 6.13 -27.91 17.74
C ASP A 81 5.16 -29.05 17.30
N ILE A 82 4.56 -28.96 16.11
CA ILE A 82 3.72 -30.03 15.54
C ILE A 82 4.57 -31.24 15.16
N ALA A 83 5.69 -31.02 14.50
CA ALA A 83 6.58 -32.09 14.07
C ALA A 83 7.17 -32.89 15.26
N SER A 84 7.49 -32.19 16.37
CA SER A 84 7.96 -32.83 17.60
C SER A 84 6.85 -33.53 18.39
N GLY A 85 5.56 -33.20 18.08
CA GLY A 85 4.42 -33.71 18.83
C GLY A 85 4.11 -32.95 20.13
N GLU A 86 4.85 -31.84 20.38
CA GLU A 86 4.58 -30.96 21.51
C GLU A 86 3.22 -30.25 21.37
N ARG A 87 2.82 -29.96 20.12
CA ARG A 87 1.51 -29.40 19.81
C ARG A 87 0.72 -30.33 18.91
N ARG A 88 -0.55 -30.58 19.27
CA ARG A 88 -1.48 -31.39 18.51
C ARG A 88 -2.69 -30.56 18.08
N LEU A 89 -3.15 -30.77 16.87
CA LEU A 89 -4.36 -30.11 16.37
C LEU A 89 -5.54 -31.07 16.43
N PHE A 90 -6.68 -30.56 16.88
CA PHE A 90 -7.93 -31.30 16.99
C PHE A 90 -9.00 -30.62 16.13
N ILE A 91 -9.81 -31.43 15.47
CA ILE A 91 -10.99 -30.97 14.73
C ILE A 91 -12.25 -31.52 15.37
N PRO A 92 -13.34 -30.73 15.45
CA PRO A 92 -14.62 -31.24 15.87
C PRO A 92 -15.18 -32.19 14.78
N VAL A 93 -15.51 -33.41 15.13
CA VAL A 93 -16.15 -34.37 14.25
C VAL A 93 -17.54 -34.69 14.76
N LYS A 94 -18.52 -34.87 13.85
CA LYS A 94 -19.80 -35.42 14.26
C LYS A 94 -19.57 -36.88 14.65
N ALA A 95 -19.95 -37.22 15.87
CA ALA A 95 -19.97 -38.64 16.27
C ALA A 95 -20.88 -39.41 15.30
N PRO A 96 -20.45 -40.55 14.76
CA PRO A 96 -21.33 -41.39 13.99
C PRO A 96 -22.50 -41.85 14.87
N GLU A 97 -23.73 -41.75 14.37
CA GLU A 97 -24.94 -42.14 15.10
C GLU A 97 -25.08 -43.69 15.27
N CYS A 98 -24.01 -44.41 15.10
CA CYS A 98 -24.00 -45.87 15.33
C CYS A 98 -23.67 -46.12 16.81
N ALA A 99 -24.67 -46.04 17.67
CA ALA A 99 -24.63 -46.64 19.00
C ALA A 99 -24.60 -48.18 18.86
N VAL A 100 -23.40 -48.75 18.68
CA VAL A 100 -23.20 -50.15 18.96
C VAL A 100 -22.91 -50.24 20.43
N SER A 101 -23.84 -50.78 21.19
CA SER A 101 -23.65 -51.15 22.60
C SER A 101 -22.45 -52.09 22.74
N ALA A 102 -21.30 -51.56 23.02
CA ALA A 102 -20.17 -52.36 23.52
C ALA A 102 -20.21 -52.37 25.01
N THR A 103 -20.78 -53.44 25.58
CA THR A 103 -20.51 -53.88 26.96
C THR A 103 -19.01 -54.14 27.09
N SER A 104 -18.33 -53.37 27.89
CA SER A 104 -17.28 -53.80 28.84
C SER A 104 -16.44 -52.62 29.34
N ASP A 105 -16.58 -52.38 30.60
CA ASP A 105 -15.62 -51.96 31.61
C ASP A 105 -14.43 -51.06 31.25
N THR A 106 -14.35 -49.96 32.03
CA THR A 106 -13.18 -49.16 32.33
C THR A 106 -12.85 -48.02 31.36
N ALA A 107 -13.68 -47.00 31.38
CA ALA A 107 -13.22 -45.67 31.06
C ALA A 107 -14.02 -44.64 31.87
N THR A 108 -13.41 -44.06 32.87
CA THR A 108 -13.85 -42.86 33.57
C THR A 108 -13.93 -41.72 32.55
N ALA A 109 -15.07 -41.56 31.94
CA ALA A 109 -15.37 -40.36 31.17
C ALA A 109 -16.31 -39.47 31.97
N SER A 110 -15.78 -38.64 32.81
CA SER A 110 -16.47 -37.48 33.33
C SER A 110 -16.54 -36.44 32.26
N GLY A 111 -17.71 -36.11 31.72
CA GLY A 111 -17.87 -35.00 30.81
C GLY A 111 -19.21 -35.04 30.10
N ASP A 112 -20.10 -34.19 30.56
CA ASP A 112 -21.30 -33.73 29.88
C ASP A 112 -20.99 -33.33 28.43
N HIS A 113 -21.34 -34.17 27.45
CA HIS A 113 -20.99 -33.93 26.05
C HIS A 113 -22.23 -34.02 25.18
N SER A 114 -22.80 -32.88 24.95
CA SER A 114 -23.64 -32.65 23.77
C SER A 114 -22.80 -32.82 22.49
N GLY A 115 -22.72 -34.03 21.97
CA GLY A 115 -22.66 -34.36 20.54
C GLY A 115 -21.45 -34.00 19.68
N THR A 116 -20.36 -33.39 20.18
CA THR A 116 -19.17 -33.13 19.34
C THR A 116 -17.96 -33.91 19.85
N ALA A 117 -17.59 -34.98 19.18
CA ALA A 117 -16.33 -35.65 19.37
C ALA A 117 -15.18 -34.81 18.72
N SER A 118 -14.01 -34.81 19.32
CA SER A 118 -12.83 -34.22 18.68
C SER A 118 -11.87 -35.30 18.22
N ALA A 119 -11.43 -35.23 16.99
CA ALA A 119 -10.42 -36.09 16.42
C ALA A 119 -9.07 -35.38 16.32
N GLU A 120 -8.01 -36.08 16.72
CA GLU A 120 -6.63 -35.55 16.53
C GLU A 120 -6.25 -35.67 15.05
N LEU A 121 -5.70 -34.63 14.47
CA LEU A 121 -5.18 -34.62 13.11
C LEU A 121 -3.82 -35.33 13.06
N ASP A 122 -3.59 -36.06 11.97
CA ASP A 122 -2.26 -36.53 11.60
C ASP A 122 -1.28 -35.34 11.47
N ARG A 123 -0.03 -35.55 11.87
CA ARG A 123 1.00 -34.48 11.90
C ARG A 123 1.24 -33.83 10.54
N GLN A 124 1.25 -34.65 9.49
CA GLN A 124 1.47 -34.13 8.12
C GLN A 124 0.29 -33.26 7.68
N THR A 125 -0.93 -33.71 7.92
CA THR A 125 -2.15 -32.94 7.62
C THR A 125 -2.18 -31.65 8.44
N ALA A 126 -1.79 -31.71 9.71
CA ALA A 126 -1.69 -30.52 10.57
C ALA A 126 -0.66 -29.52 10.05
N ASP A 127 0.52 -29.97 9.61
CA ASP A 127 1.57 -29.12 9.02
C ASP A 127 1.10 -28.49 7.69
N ASP A 128 0.44 -29.25 6.83
CA ASP A 128 -0.13 -28.75 5.57
C ASP A 128 -1.20 -27.68 5.79
N LEU A 129 -2.08 -27.86 6.77
CA LEU A 129 -3.08 -26.84 7.13
C LEU A 129 -2.45 -25.56 7.63
N VAL A 130 -1.42 -25.66 8.49
CA VAL A 130 -0.67 -24.49 8.98
C VAL A 130 -0.01 -23.76 7.82
N ARG A 131 0.57 -24.49 6.87
CA ARG A 131 1.21 -23.89 5.69
C ARG A 131 0.19 -23.14 4.83
N ILE A 132 -0.96 -23.74 4.54
CA ILE A 132 -2.03 -23.12 3.75
C ILE A 132 -2.55 -21.85 4.46
N ALA A 133 -2.77 -21.93 5.77
CA ALA A 133 -3.19 -20.77 6.56
C ALA A 133 -2.14 -19.64 6.53
N ALA A 134 -0.87 -19.96 6.67
CA ALA A 134 0.23 -18.99 6.62
C ALA A 134 0.38 -18.33 5.25
N GLU A 135 0.16 -19.07 4.16
CA GLU A 135 0.11 -18.53 2.79
C GLU A 135 -1.07 -17.55 2.64
N GLY A 136 -2.25 -17.90 3.14
CA GLY A 136 -3.43 -17.03 3.17
C GLY A 136 -3.19 -15.74 3.95
N ASP A 137 -2.64 -15.84 5.16
CA ASP A 137 -2.28 -14.69 5.99
C ASP A 137 -1.25 -13.79 5.31
N THR A 138 -0.31 -14.37 4.57
CA THR A 138 0.68 -13.62 3.81
C THR A 138 0.03 -12.82 2.67
N ALA A 139 -0.94 -13.42 1.98
CA ALA A 139 -1.71 -12.74 0.93
C ALA A 139 -2.54 -11.58 1.51
N ILE A 140 -3.20 -11.81 2.63
CA ILE A 140 -3.98 -10.77 3.34
C ILE A 140 -3.09 -9.61 3.79
N ARG A 141 -1.91 -9.89 4.37
CA ARG A 141 -0.94 -8.83 4.75
C ARG A 141 -0.49 -8.00 3.56
N LYS A 142 -0.20 -8.64 2.42
CA LYS A 142 0.19 -7.93 1.19
C LYS A 142 -0.94 -7.05 0.68
N LEU A 143 -2.17 -7.55 0.68
CA LEU A 143 -3.34 -6.79 0.25
C LEU A 143 -3.58 -5.58 1.15
N ASN A 144 -3.55 -5.76 2.47
CA ASN A 144 -3.72 -4.68 3.42
C ASN A 144 -2.64 -3.60 3.29
N ALA A 145 -1.36 -4.00 3.09
CA ALA A 145 -0.28 -3.06 2.84
C ALA A 145 -0.49 -2.28 1.54
N CYS A 146 -0.98 -2.92 0.49
CA CYS A 146 -1.31 -2.27 -0.78
C CYS A 146 -2.44 -1.25 -0.61
N ILE A 147 -3.53 -1.60 0.09
CA ILE A 147 -4.66 -0.71 0.36
C ILE A 147 -4.19 0.51 1.17
N GLN A 148 -3.44 0.30 2.26
CA GLN A 148 -2.93 1.39 3.09
C GLN A 148 -2.01 2.33 2.31
N THR A 149 -1.11 1.78 1.50
CA THR A 149 -0.22 2.57 0.63
C THR A 149 -1.03 3.41 -0.34
N TYR A 150 -2.03 2.82 -1.00
CA TYR A 150 -2.90 3.52 -1.94
C TYR A 150 -3.69 4.64 -1.27
N GLU A 151 -4.31 4.37 -0.12
CA GLU A 151 -5.08 5.38 0.62
C GLU A 151 -4.19 6.55 1.07
N THR A 152 -2.99 6.25 1.59
CA THR A 152 -2.03 7.29 2.00
C THR A 152 -1.60 8.15 0.81
N MET A 153 -1.26 7.54 -0.32
CA MET A 153 -0.88 8.28 -1.54
C MET A 153 -2.04 9.11 -2.10
N ARG A 154 -3.27 8.61 -2.00
CA ARG A 154 -4.46 9.34 -2.44
C ARG A 154 -4.72 10.61 -1.62
N THR A 155 -4.42 10.60 -0.34
CA THR A 155 -4.59 11.76 0.56
C THR A 155 -3.49 12.82 0.41
N MET A 156 -2.36 12.49 -0.24
CA MET A 156 -1.26 13.43 -0.52
C MET A 156 -1.49 14.30 -1.76
N LYS A 157 -2.56 14.08 -2.50
CA LYS A 157 -2.92 14.79 -3.72
C LYS A 157 -3.78 16.02 -3.42
#